data_1ad01154e5c5122474e994e26a24531c
#
_entry.id   1ad01154e5c5122474e994e26a24531c
#
_cell.length_a   1.000
_cell.length_b   1.000
_cell.length_c   1.000
_cell.angle_alpha   90.00
_cell.angle_beta   90.00
_cell.angle_gamma   90.00
#
_symmetry.space_group_name_H-M   'P 1'
#
loop_
_entity.id
_entity.type
_entity.pdbx_description
1 polymer ?
#
loop_
_entity_poly.entity_id
_entity_poly.type
_entity_poly.pdbx_seq_one_letter_code
_entity_poly.pdbx_strand_id
1 'polypeptide(L)' 'MYPPSVTVGFTLDESKVRSKYGVTIVGVKSPGEDFTYARPETKVSSRDMLIVSGHVDLLERFAARP' A
#
# COMPACT_ATOMS: atom_id res chain seq x y z
N MET A 1 -5.04 5.76 -2.04
CA MET A 1 -4.94 6.21 -0.64
C MET A 1 -3.48 6.47 -0.27
N TYR A 2 -3.27 7.33 0.70
CA TYR A 2 -1.92 7.49 1.24
C TYR A 2 -1.58 6.31 2.14
N PRO A 3 -0.31 5.89 2.18
CA PRO A 3 0.07 4.68 2.90
C PRO A 3 0.02 4.87 4.41
N PRO A 4 -0.53 3.89 5.15
CA PRO A 4 -0.39 3.88 6.60
C PRO A 4 1.08 3.71 6.99
N SER A 5 1.44 4.17 8.19
CA SER A 5 2.83 4.11 8.67
C SER A 5 3.41 2.70 8.68
N VAL A 6 2.56 1.68 8.82
CA VAL A 6 3.00 0.28 8.82
C VAL A 6 3.60 -0.17 7.49
N THR A 7 3.36 0.59 6.40
CA THR A 7 3.89 0.27 5.07
C THR A 7 5.04 1.19 4.67
N VAL A 8 5.16 2.35 5.30
CA VAL A 8 6.16 3.36 4.90
C VAL A 8 7.57 2.90 5.26
N GLY A 9 8.47 2.97 4.29
CA GLY A 9 9.85 2.56 4.49
C GLY A 9 10.11 1.07 4.30
N PHE A 10 9.06 0.30 4.03
CA PHE A 10 9.18 -1.14 3.81
C PHE A 10 8.85 -1.48 2.36
N THR A 11 9.39 -2.59 1.87
CA THR A 11 8.92 -3.17 0.61
C THR A 11 7.54 -3.80 0.86
N LEU A 12 6.80 -4.02 -0.21
CA LEU A 12 5.48 -4.65 -0.09
C LEU A 12 5.58 -6.06 0.49
N ASP A 13 6.65 -6.77 0.14
CA ASP A 13 6.88 -8.09 0.71
C ASP A 13 7.15 -8.03 2.22
N GLU A 14 7.96 -7.06 2.65
CA GLU A 14 8.27 -6.88 4.07
C GLU A 14 7.05 -6.47 4.89
N SER A 15 6.17 -5.64 4.33
CA SER A 15 5.00 -5.14 5.05
C SER A 15 3.92 -6.20 5.24
N LYS A 16 3.92 -7.27 4.43
CA LYS A 16 2.96 -8.39 4.56
C LYS A 16 1.50 -7.95 4.54
N VAL A 17 1.18 -6.95 3.73
CA VAL A 17 -0.15 -6.32 3.72
C VAL A 17 -1.26 -7.33 3.44
N ARG A 18 -1.02 -8.23 2.47
CA ARG A 18 -2.02 -9.23 2.11
C ARG A 18 -2.32 -10.18 3.26
N SER A 19 -1.30 -10.70 3.92
CA SER A 19 -1.49 -11.68 4.98
C SER A 19 -1.91 -11.05 6.30
N LYS A 20 -1.44 -9.83 6.61
CA LYS A 20 -1.76 -9.18 7.86
C LYS A 20 -3.08 -8.41 7.84
N TYR A 21 -3.40 -7.79 6.72
CA TYR A 21 -4.54 -6.88 6.64
C TYR A 21 -5.60 -7.31 5.64
N GLY A 22 -5.33 -8.34 4.87
CA GLY A 22 -6.30 -8.88 3.91
C GLY A 22 -6.56 -8.00 2.70
N VAL A 23 -5.67 -7.07 2.41
CA VAL A 23 -5.80 -6.19 1.24
C VAL A 23 -4.63 -6.40 0.30
N THR A 24 -4.84 -6.11 -0.98
CA THR A 24 -3.80 -6.23 -2.00
C THR A 24 -3.44 -4.85 -2.52
N ILE A 25 -2.16 -4.51 -2.51
CA ILE A 25 -1.69 -3.29 -3.15
C ILE A 25 -1.46 -3.62 -4.61
N VAL A 26 -2.24 -2.98 -5.48
CA VAL A 26 -2.20 -3.21 -6.93
C VAL A 26 -1.13 -2.35 -7.58
N GLY A 27 -0.95 -1.14 -7.09
CA GLY A 27 0.03 -0.24 -7.66
C GLY A 27 0.38 0.92 -6.75
N VAL A 28 1.41 1.64 -7.15
CA VAL A 28 1.95 2.76 -6.39
C VAL A 28 2.21 3.91 -7.36
N LYS A 29 1.83 5.12 -6.95
CA LYS A 29 2.14 6.34 -7.70
C LYS A 29 2.95 7.28 -6.81
N SER A 30 4.18 7.55 -7.21
CA SER A 30 5.04 8.52 -6.53
C SER A 30 4.81 9.94 -7.09
N PRO A 31 5.06 11.00 -6.29
CA PRO A 31 4.87 12.37 -6.76
C PRO A 31 5.68 12.67 -8.03
N GLY A 32 5.01 13.21 -9.03
CA GLY A 32 5.65 13.58 -10.29
C GLY A 32 5.94 12.41 -11.22
N GLU A 33 5.57 11.20 -10.84
CA GLU A 33 5.80 10.01 -11.63
C GLU A 33 4.48 9.36 -12.01
N ASP A 34 4.52 8.52 -13.04
CA ASP A 34 3.36 7.74 -13.44
C ASP A 34 3.13 6.58 -12.48
N PHE A 35 1.91 6.07 -12.50
CA PHE A 35 1.52 4.88 -11.77
C PHE A 35 2.36 3.68 -12.24
N THR A 36 2.80 2.85 -11.29
CA THR A 36 3.49 1.60 -11.57
C THR A 36 2.79 0.45 -10.86
N TYR A 37 2.81 -0.73 -11.47
CA TYR A 37 2.28 -1.92 -10.82
C TYR A 37 3.14 -2.31 -9.63
N ALA A 38 2.47 -2.77 -8.57
CA ALA A 38 3.15 -3.19 -7.35
C ALA A 38 3.88 -4.52 -7.55
N ARG A 39 5.08 -4.60 -6.99
CA ARG A 39 5.89 -5.81 -6.97
C ARG A 39 6.33 -6.07 -5.53
N PRO A 40 6.75 -7.31 -5.20
CA PRO A 40 7.20 -7.60 -3.83
C PRO A 40 8.33 -6.68 -3.36
N GLU A 41 9.22 -6.27 -4.25
CA GLU A 41 10.36 -5.41 -3.95
C GLU A 41 10.04 -3.92 -3.99
N THR A 42 8.82 -3.53 -4.34
CA THR A 42 8.42 -2.12 -4.39
C THR A 42 8.43 -1.52 -2.98
N LYS A 43 9.23 -0.48 -2.79
CA LYS A 43 9.31 0.22 -1.51
C LYS A 43 8.32 1.36 -1.48
N VAL A 44 7.63 1.53 -0.36
CA VAL A 44 6.61 2.55 -0.19
C VAL A 44 7.17 3.75 0.56
N SER A 45 6.93 4.95 0.03
CA SER A 45 7.28 6.22 0.67
C SER A 45 6.03 6.93 1.17
N SER A 46 6.19 7.80 2.16
CA SER A 46 5.05 8.48 2.79
C SER A 46 4.23 9.34 1.83
N ARG A 47 4.83 9.79 0.73
CA ARG A 47 4.16 10.63 -0.27
C ARG A 47 3.53 9.85 -1.41
N ASP A 48 3.73 8.55 -1.44
CA ASP A 48 3.17 7.71 -2.49
C ASP A 48 1.67 7.56 -2.33
N MET A 49 0.97 7.40 -3.45
CA MET A 49 -0.44 7.02 -3.45
C MET A 49 -0.53 5.54 -3.75
N LEU A 50 -1.25 4.82 -2.91
CA LEU A 50 -1.46 3.39 -3.10
C LEU A 50 -2.80 3.13 -3.78
N ILE A 51 -2.81 2.20 -4.73
CA ILE A 51 -4.03 1.66 -5.30
C ILE A 51 -4.21 0.28 -4.72
N VAL A 52 -5.31 0.10 -3.98
CA VAL A 52 -5.54 -1.11 -3.20
C VAL A 52 -6.83 -1.78 -3.60
N SER A 53 -6.90 -3.08 -3.40
CA SER A 53 -8.06 -3.92 -3.69
C SER A 53 -8.31 -4.85 -2.52
N GLY A 54 -9.59 -5.14 -2.26
CA GLY A 54 -9.98 -6.04 -1.18
C GLY A 54 -11.45 -5.82 -0.80
N HIS A 55 -11.89 -6.49 0.27
CA HIS A 55 -13.22 -6.28 0.80
C HIS A 55 -13.32 -4.89 1.42
N VAL A 56 -14.49 -4.25 1.27
CA VAL A 56 -14.70 -2.86 1.69
C VAL A 56 -14.35 -2.64 3.17
N ASP A 57 -14.80 -3.52 4.05
CA ASP A 57 -14.54 -3.39 5.48
C ASP A 57 -13.04 -3.51 5.81
N LEU A 58 -12.33 -4.39 5.12
CA LEU A 58 -10.88 -4.53 5.30
C LEU A 58 -10.14 -3.32 4.74
N LEU A 59 -10.59 -2.79 3.61
CA LEU A 59 -10.01 -1.57 3.04
C LEU A 59 -10.20 -0.39 3.97
N GLU A 60 -11.38 -0.25 4.57
CA GLU A 60 -11.66 0.83 5.51
C GLU A 60 -10.78 0.74 6.74
N ARG A 61 -10.60 -0.45 7.28
CA ARG A 61 -9.72 -0.67 8.45
C ARG A 61 -8.27 -0.36 8.11
N PHE A 62 -7.83 -0.77 6.93
CA PHE A 62 -6.46 -0.49 6.49
C PHE A 62 -6.25 1.02 6.31
N ALA A 63 -7.19 1.71 5.69
CA ALA A 63 -7.11 3.14 5.45
C ALA A 63 -7.17 3.96 6.74
N ALA A 64 -7.80 3.44 7.80
CA ALA A 64 -7.93 4.13 9.08
C ALA A 64 -6.66 4.03 9.94
N ARG A 65 -5.69 3.23 9.56
CA ARG A 65 -4.44 3.11 10.31
C ARG A 65 -3.61 4.39 10.18
N PRO A 66 -2.95 4.80 11.26
CA PRO A 66 -2.07 5.97 11.21
C PRO A 66 -0.91 5.80 10.26
#